data_8afe5f73646ef0f1e53bf78758b9b39c
#
_entry.id   8afe5f73646ef0f1e53bf78758b9b39c
#
_cell.length_a   1.000
_cell.length_b   1.000
_cell.length_c   1.000
_cell.angle_alpha   90.00
_cell.angle_beta   90.00
_cell.angle_gamma   90.00
#
_symmetry.space_group_name_H-M   'P 1'
#
loop_
_entity.id
_entity.type
_entity.pdbx_description
1 polymer ?
#
loop_
_entity_poly.entity_id
_entity_poly.type
_entity_poly.pdbx_seq_one_letter_code
_entity_poly.pdbx_strand_id
1 'polypeptide(L)'
;MFTRRLLLTGLAATSAATLAPSTLWAAPIKPDDASALLVIDVQNCFLPGGSLAVKDGEQVVPIINRIAKGFANVVMTQDWHTAGHVSFATSHTGKKPFETVGLSYGKQVLWPDHCVQGTEGAALAKDLSIPQAGLIIRKGFHKEVDSYSAFTEADGKTTTGLAAYLKARKVKRLFLAGLATDFCVAWSALDARKAGFETYVVEDACRGIDTQGSLAKAWADMTKAGVRRIQSSDIAV
;
A
#
# COMPACT_ATOMS: atom_id res chain seq x y z
N MET A 1 75.73 50.81 -19.41
CA MET A 1 75.48 50.03 -18.20
C MET A 1 73.97 49.80 -18.07
N PHE A 2 73.45 48.68 -18.57
CA PHE A 2 72.01 48.38 -18.63
C PHE A 2 71.74 47.18 -17.72
N THR A 3 71.04 47.38 -16.64
CA THR A 3 70.58 46.32 -15.70
C THR A 3 69.21 45.77 -16.13
N ARG A 4 69.16 44.48 -16.51
CA ARG A 4 67.94 43.75 -16.78
C ARG A 4 67.29 43.31 -15.44
N ARG A 5 66.06 43.76 -15.22
CA ARG A 5 65.18 43.19 -14.19
C ARG A 5 64.39 42.03 -14.76
N LEU A 6 64.55 40.83 -14.18
CA LEU A 6 63.70 39.64 -14.42
C LEU A 6 62.42 39.81 -13.61
N LEU A 7 61.29 39.75 -14.28
CA LEU A 7 59.96 39.60 -13.65
C LEU A 7 59.63 38.09 -13.58
N LEU A 8 59.52 37.56 -12.39
CA LEU A 8 58.99 36.22 -12.11
C LEU A 8 57.46 36.35 -11.98
N THR A 9 56.73 35.82 -12.95
CA THR A 9 55.29 35.62 -12.88
C THR A 9 55.01 34.27 -12.23
N GLY A 10 54.56 34.29 -10.99
CA GLY A 10 54.07 33.09 -10.29
C GLY A 10 52.66 32.69 -10.76
N LEU A 11 52.51 31.53 -11.35
CA LEU A 11 51.19 30.90 -11.61
C LEU A 11 50.68 30.32 -10.29
N ALA A 12 49.60 30.90 -9.76
CA ALA A 12 48.86 30.29 -8.65
C ALA A 12 47.87 29.27 -9.23
N ALA A 13 48.12 27.99 -9.03
CA ALA A 13 47.18 26.91 -9.34
C ALA A 13 46.07 26.86 -8.29
N THR A 14 44.88 27.31 -8.62
CA THR A 14 43.68 27.12 -7.79
C THR A 14 43.12 25.73 -8.00
N SER A 15 43.36 24.84 -7.01
CA SER A 15 42.74 23.52 -6.94
C SER A 15 41.26 23.67 -6.61
N ALA A 16 40.36 23.51 -7.60
CA ALA A 16 38.94 23.38 -7.37
C ALA A 16 38.63 22.01 -6.76
N ALA A 17 38.37 21.94 -5.47
CA ALA A 17 37.87 20.76 -4.83
C ALA A 17 36.42 20.53 -5.26
N THR A 18 36.18 19.56 -6.12
CA THR A 18 34.83 19.08 -6.47
C THR A 18 34.26 18.34 -5.27
N LEU A 19 33.36 19.01 -4.53
CA LEU A 19 32.53 18.36 -3.53
C LEU A 19 31.54 17.44 -4.28
N ALA A 20 31.81 16.13 -4.27
CA ALA A 20 30.82 15.13 -4.70
C ALA A 20 29.61 15.24 -3.77
N PRO A 21 28.36 15.25 -4.29
CA PRO A 21 27.18 15.25 -3.44
C PRO A 21 27.17 13.94 -2.62
N SER A 22 27.39 14.05 -1.32
CA SER A 22 27.15 12.96 -0.40
C SER A 22 25.64 12.70 -0.39
N THR A 23 25.20 11.61 -1.03
CA THR A 23 23.86 11.08 -0.83
C THR A 23 23.72 10.68 0.63
N LEU A 24 23.15 11.59 1.42
CA LEU A 24 22.72 11.26 2.78
C LEU A 24 21.62 10.20 2.68
N TRP A 25 21.99 8.93 2.80
CA TRP A 25 21.04 7.85 2.98
C TRP A 25 20.34 8.13 4.31
N ALA A 26 19.03 8.37 4.25
CA ALA A 26 18.24 8.50 5.47
C ALA A 26 18.40 7.20 6.30
N ALA A 27 18.59 7.35 7.62
CA ALA A 27 18.68 6.18 8.49
C ALA A 27 17.41 5.33 8.36
N PRO A 28 17.51 3.98 8.37
CA PRO A 28 16.35 3.11 8.27
C PRO A 28 15.31 3.44 9.34
N ILE A 29 14.05 3.38 8.96
CA ILE A 29 12.93 3.64 9.87
C ILE A 29 12.79 2.43 10.79
N LYS A 30 13.03 2.63 12.08
CA LYS A 30 12.81 1.59 13.08
C LYS A 30 11.35 1.64 13.56
N PRO A 31 10.55 0.58 13.33
CA PRO A 31 9.24 0.47 13.95
C PRO A 31 9.35 0.46 15.48
N ASP A 32 8.35 1.03 16.16
CA ASP A 32 8.21 1.07 17.61
C ASP A 32 6.81 0.62 18.02
N ASP A 33 6.49 0.67 19.29
CA ASP A 33 5.17 0.28 19.82
C ASP A 33 4.02 1.14 19.28
N ALA A 34 4.33 2.36 18.77
CA ALA A 34 3.37 3.23 18.11
C ALA A 34 3.28 2.99 16.59
N SER A 35 3.96 1.98 16.07
CA SER A 35 3.94 1.59 14.66
C SER A 35 3.11 0.32 14.46
N ALA A 36 2.36 0.26 13.35
CA ALA A 36 1.69 -0.97 12.93
C ALA A 36 1.93 -1.25 11.45
N LEU A 37 2.05 -2.54 11.12
CA LEU A 37 2.00 -3.03 9.75
C LEU A 37 0.56 -3.42 9.43
N LEU A 38 0.03 -2.88 8.35
CA LEU A 38 -1.26 -3.24 7.78
C LEU A 38 -1.04 -4.02 6.49
N VAL A 39 -1.34 -5.32 6.53
CA VAL A 39 -1.17 -6.25 5.41
C VAL A 39 -2.50 -6.37 4.69
N ILE A 40 -2.57 -5.80 3.48
CA ILE A 40 -3.80 -5.64 2.73
C ILE A 40 -4.01 -6.82 1.78
N ASP A 41 -5.07 -7.59 2.02
CA ASP A 41 -5.71 -8.53 1.10
C ASP A 41 -4.74 -9.48 0.37
N VAL A 42 -3.76 -10.04 1.09
CA VAL A 42 -2.87 -11.06 0.53
C VAL A 42 -3.60 -12.40 0.54
N GLN A 43 -4.55 -12.54 -0.40
CA GLN A 43 -5.50 -13.65 -0.50
C GLN A 43 -5.32 -14.42 -1.80
N ASN A 44 -5.75 -15.68 -1.82
CA ASN A 44 -5.58 -16.56 -2.99
C ASN A 44 -6.28 -16.03 -4.25
N CYS A 45 -7.40 -15.31 -4.11
CA CYS A 45 -8.12 -14.71 -5.25
C CYS A 45 -7.27 -13.67 -6.01
N PHE A 46 -6.30 -13.01 -5.34
CA PHE A 46 -5.42 -11.99 -5.92
C PHE A 46 -4.05 -12.53 -6.35
N LEU A 47 -3.75 -13.80 -6.08
CA LEU A 47 -2.49 -14.44 -6.44
C LEU A 47 -2.61 -15.23 -7.75
N PRO A 48 -1.50 -15.68 -8.34
CA PRO A 48 -1.52 -16.48 -9.58
C PRO A 48 -2.50 -17.67 -9.48
N GLY A 49 -3.39 -17.78 -10.47
CA GLY A 49 -4.46 -18.77 -10.49
C GLY A 49 -5.76 -18.34 -9.81
N GLY A 50 -5.77 -17.20 -9.10
CA GLY A 50 -6.96 -16.62 -8.52
C GLY A 50 -7.85 -15.90 -9.54
N SER A 51 -9.11 -15.64 -9.16
CA SER A 51 -10.12 -15.08 -10.06
C SER A 51 -9.89 -13.61 -10.42
N LEU A 52 -9.13 -12.87 -9.62
CA LEU A 52 -8.72 -11.49 -9.86
C LEU A 52 -7.20 -11.35 -9.62
N ALA A 53 -6.42 -12.23 -10.25
CA ALA A 53 -4.98 -12.30 -10.06
C ALA A 53 -4.29 -10.97 -10.40
N VAL A 54 -3.52 -10.45 -9.45
CA VAL A 54 -2.63 -9.29 -9.63
C VAL A 54 -1.30 -9.79 -10.18
N LYS A 55 -0.80 -9.15 -11.23
CA LYS A 55 0.50 -9.53 -11.83
C LYS A 55 1.61 -9.48 -10.77
N ASP A 56 2.40 -10.53 -10.68
CA ASP A 56 3.51 -10.69 -9.73
C ASP A 56 3.07 -10.54 -8.25
N GLY A 57 1.78 -10.77 -7.95
CA GLY A 57 1.21 -10.59 -6.61
C GLY A 57 1.84 -11.48 -5.53
N GLU A 58 2.30 -12.67 -5.89
CA GLU A 58 2.97 -13.61 -4.98
C GLU A 58 4.31 -13.08 -4.45
N GLN A 59 4.97 -12.18 -5.19
CA GLN A 59 6.26 -11.63 -4.80
C GLN A 59 6.19 -10.76 -3.54
N VAL A 60 5.00 -10.27 -3.17
CA VAL A 60 4.84 -9.48 -1.94
C VAL A 60 4.98 -10.33 -0.68
N VAL A 61 4.65 -11.62 -0.75
CA VAL A 61 4.58 -12.53 0.41
C VAL A 61 5.91 -12.63 1.16
N PRO A 62 7.05 -12.99 0.52
CA PRO A 62 8.33 -13.10 1.24
C PRO A 62 8.79 -11.75 1.81
N ILE A 63 8.50 -10.64 1.14
CA ILE A 63 8.85 -9.31 1.62
C ILE A 63 8.04 -8.97 2.87
N ILE A 64 6.72 -9.18 2.82
CA ILE A 64 5.83 -8.96 3.97
C ILE A 64 6.22 -9.84 5.15
N ASN A 65 6.45 -11.12 4.95
CA ASN A 65 6.89 -12.05 6.00
C ASN A 65 8.19 -11.57 6.69
N ARG A 66 9.10 -10.98 5.91
CA ARG A 66 10.35 -10.43 6.43
C ARG A 66 10.11 -9.17 7.26
N ILE A 67 9.43 -8.15 6.69
CA ILE A 67 9.25 -6.88 7.38
C ILE A 67 8.33 -7.00 8.59
N ALA A 68 7.35 -7.92 8.57
CA ALA A 68 6.43 -8.14 9.67
C ALA A 68 7.13 -8.46 10.99
N LYS A 69 8.32 -9.08 10.95
CA LYS A 69 9.12 -9.41 12.14
C LYS A 69 9.55 -8.18 12.94
N GLY A 70 9.64 -7.01 12.29
CA GLY A 70 9.99 -5.74 12.95
C GLY A 70 8.81 -5.04 13.64
N PHE A 71 7.57 -5.57 13.53
CA PHE A 71 6.38 -4.91 14.06
C PHE A 71 5.75 -5.69 15.21
N ALA A 72 5.57 -5.01 16.35
CA ALA A 72 4.79 -5.55 17.46
C ALA A 72 3.27 -5.52 17.17
N ASN A 73 2.80 -4.58 16.34
CA ASN A 73 1.41 -4.48 15.95
C ASN A 73 1.27 -4.82 14.46
N VAL A 74 0.59 -5.92 14.16
CA VAL A 74 0.27 -6.31 12.78
C VAL A 74 -1.24 -6.56 12.68
N VAL A 75 -1.83 -5.97 11.64
CA VAL A 75 -3.22 -6.21 11.25
C VAL A 75 -3.22 -6.71 9.81
N MET A 76 -4.01 -7.74 9.53
CA MET A 76 -4.25 -8.23 8.18
C MET A 76 -5.67 -7.85 7.75
N THR A 77 -5.91 -7.74 6.46
CA THR A 77 -7.26 -7.56 5.91
C THR A 77 -7.64 -8.70 4.98
N GLN A 78 -8.94 -8.92 4.83
CA GLN A 78 -9.52 -9.81 3.84
C GLN A 78 -10.70 -9.12 3.16
N ASP A 79 -10.69 -9.07 1.82
CA ASP A 79 -11.95 -8.95 1.07
C ASP A 79 -12.81 -10.17 1.40
N TRP A 80 -14.11 -9.92 1.70
CA TRP A 80 -14.98 -10.95 2.21
C TRP A 80 -16.39 -10.80 1.63
N HIS A 81 -16.46 -10.85 0.28
CA HIS A 81 -17.69 -10.56 -0.46
C HIS A 81 -18.74 -11.66 -0.32
N THR A 82 -19.99 -11.25 -0.17
CA THR A 82 -21.13 -12.18 -0.29
C THR A 82 -21.30 -12.64 -1.73
N ALA A 83 -21.87 -13.81 -1.94
CA ALA A 83 -22.28 -14.24 -3.28
C ALA A 83 -23.24 -13.21 -3.92
N GLY A 84 -22.99 -12.86 -5.18
CA GLY A 84 -23.76 -11.83 -5.89
C GLY A 84 -23.57 -10.41 -5.35
N HIS A 85 -22.38 -10.10 -4.85
CA HIS A 85 -22.01 -8.77 -4.38
C HIS A 85 -22.12 -7.73 -5.47
N VAL A 86 -22.52 -6.50 -5.13
CA VAL A 86 -22.79 -5.41 -6.09
C VAL A 86 -21.57 -5.00 -6.90
N SER A 87 -20.34 -5.26 -6.43
CA SER A 87 -19.11 -5.00 -7.18
C SER A 87 -18.80 -6.04 -8.26
N PHE A 88 -19.53 -7.13 -8.33
CA PHE A 88 -19.31 -8.17 -9.34
C PHE A 88 -20.01 -7.87 -10.66
N ALA A 89 -19.30 -8.09 -11.78
CA ALA A 89 -19.89 -7.92 -13.10
C ALA A 89 -21.10 -8.84 -13.32
N THR A 90 -21.07 -10.04 -12.74
CA THR A 90 -22.16 -11.03 -12.80
C THR A 90 -23.44 -10.56 -12.12
N SER A 91 -23.37 -9.57 -11.24
CA SER A 91 -24.52 -8.95 -10.56
C SER A 91 -25.24 -7.90 -11.44
N HIS A 92 -24.71 -7.58 -12.63
CA HIS A 92 -25.24 -6.56 -13.53
C HIS A 92 -25.45 -7.13 -14.94
N THR A 93 -26.71 -7.24 -15.37
CA THR A 93 -27.06 -7.80 -16.67
C THR A 93 -26.34 -7.10 -17.82
N GLY A 94 -25.66 -7.88 -18.67
CA GLY A 94 -24.96 -7.40 -19.86
C GLY A 94 -23.62 -6.69 -19.58
N LYS A 95 -23.17 -6.64 -18.33
CA LYS A 95 -21.89 -6.03 -17.95
C LYS A 95 -20.75 -7.04 -17.95
N LYS A 96 -19.54 -6.51 -18.11
CA LYS A 96 -18.28 -7.27 -18.09
C LYS A 96 -17.36 -6.75 -17.00
N PRO A 97 -16.43 -7.56 -16.50
CA PRO A 97 -15.39 -7.10 -15.61
C PRO A 97 -14.63 -5.88 -16.18
N PHE A 98 -14.22 -4.99 -15.29
CA PHE A 98 -13.54 -3.71 -15.55
C PHE A 98 -14.41 -2.62 -16.18
N GLU A 99 -15.67 -2.86 -16.49
CA GLU A 99 -16.60 -1.79 -16.77
C GLU A 99 -16.99 -1.03 -15.51
N THR A 100 -17.60 0.13 -15.64
CA THR A 100 -18.08 0.92 -14.52
C THR A 100 -19.59 1.07 -14.54
N VAL A 101 -20.20 1.13 -13.36
CA VAL A 101 -21.61 1.46 -13.15
C VAL A 101 -21.73 2.60 -12.12
N GLY A 102 -22.86 3.31 -12.18
CA GLY A 102 -23.23 4.27 -11.14
C GLY A 102 -24.04 3.55 -10.07
N LEU A 103 -23.62 3.63 -8.82
CA LEU A 103 -24.33 3.12 -7.65
C LEU A 103 -24.68 4.28 -6.70
N SER A 104 -25.42 4.03 -5.64
CA SER A 104 -25.87 5.05 -4.68
C SER A 104 -24.72 5.81 -4.02
N TYR A 105 -23.55 5.19 -3.91
CA TYR A 105 -22.34 5.78 -3.34
C TYR A 105 -21.32 6.31 -4.36
N GLY A 106 -21.63 6.23 -5.67
CA GLY A 106 -20.76 6.76 -6.71
C GLY A 106 -20.46 5.77 -7.83
N LYS A 107 -19.33 5.99 -8.52
CA LYS A 107 -18.86 5.08 -9.57
C LYS A 107 -18.21 3.84 -8.97
N GLN A 108 -18.65 2.67 -9.43
CA GLN A 108 -18.12 1.36 -9.07
C GLN A 108 -17.46 0.71 -10.29
N VAL A 109 -16.22 0.27 -10.15
CA VAL A 109 -15.58 -0.65 -11.09
C VAL A 109 -16.14 -2.05 -10.84
N LEU A 110 -16.57 -2.72 -11.89
CA LEU A 110 -17.07 -4.09 -11.80
C LEU A 110 -15.93 -5.08 -11.94
N TRP A 111 -15.90 -6.05 -11.06
CA TRP A 111 -14.85 -7.06 -10.97
C TRP A 111 -15.38 -8.44 -11.37
N PRO A 112 -14.48 -9.40 -11.74
CA PRO A 112 -14.82 -10.82 -11.66
C PRO A 112 -15.25 -11.16 -10.23
N ASP A 113 -16.07 -12.18 -10.06
CA ASP A 113 -16.39 -12.71 -8.73
C ASP A 113 -15.10 -13.15 -8.05
N HIS A 114 -14.79 -12.54 -6.92
CA HIS A 114 -13.54 -12.79 -6.20
C HIS A 114 -13.75 -12.74 -4.69
N CYS A 115 -12.87 -13.36 -3.94
CA CYS A 115 -12.87 -13.35 -2.48
C CYS A 115 -14.26 -13.62 -1.86
N VAL A 116 -15.04 -14.52 -2.49
CA VAL A 116 -16.37 -14.89 -1.98
C VAL A 116 -16.23 -15.61 -0.65
N GLN A 117 -17.04 -15.22 0.33
CA GLN A 117 -17.01 -15.76 1.70
C GLN A 117 -17.00 -17.29 1.73
N GLY A 118 -16.11 -17.85 2.55
CA GLY A 118 -16.00 -19.28 2.75
C GLY A 118 -15.34 -20.07 1.62
N THR A 119 -14.92 -19.40 0.53
CA THR A 119 -14.19 -20.07 -0.56
C THR A 119 -12.69 -20.05 -0.31
N GLU A 120 -11.96 -20.96 -0.97
CA GLU A 120 -10.49 -20.98 -0.97
C GLU A 120 -9.89 -19.68 -1.55
N GLY A 121 -10.56 -19.05 -2.50
CA GLY A 121 -10.17 -17.74 -3.03
C GLY A 121 -10.14 -16.64 -1.97
N ALA A 122 -11.06 -16.67 -1.00
CA ALA A 122 -11.11 -15.68 0.08
C ALA A 122 -10.12 -16.00 1.21
N ALA A 123 -9.49 -17.16 1.23
CA ALA A 123 -8.47 -17.49 2.23
C ALA A 123 -7.20 -16.65 2.04
N LEU A 124 -6.53 -16.32 3.14
CA LEU A 124 -5.19 -15.72 3.10
C LEU A 124 -4.20 -16.65 2.40
N ALA A 125 -3.21 -16.09 1.76
CA ALA A 125 -2.16 -16.84 1.08
C ALA A 125 -1.51 -17.85 2.02
N LYS A 126 -1.37 -19.09 1.57
CA LYS A 126 -0.80 -20.20 2.34
C LYS A 126 0.59 -19.89 2.92
N ASP A 127 1.41 -19.19 2.11
CA ASP A 127 2.79 -18.89 2.47
C ASP A 127 2.93 -17.55 3.25
N LEU A 128 1.81 -16.86 3.53
CA LEU A 128 1.80 -15.67 4.38
C LEU A 128 1.89 -16.13 5.85
N SER A 129 3.05 -15.95 6.47
CA SER A 129 3.34 -16.39 7.83
C SER A 129 3.56 -15.22 8.78
N ILE A 130 2.51 -14.79 9.45
CA ILE A 130 2.51 -13.68 10.41
C ILE A 130 1.76 -14.09 11.68
N PRO A 131 2.32 -15.02 12.48
CA PRO A 131 1.61 -15.58 13.64
C PRO A 131 1.32 -14.54 14.73
N GLN A 132 2.04 -13.42 14.74
CA GLN A 132 1.83 -12.31 15.68
C GLN A 132 0.73 -11.32 15.24
N ALA A 133 0.05 -11.53 14.12
CA ALA A 133 -1.05 -10.67 13.71
C ALA A 133 -2.16 -10.65 14.78
N GLY A 134 -2.40 -9.47 15.34
CA GLY A 134 -3.36 -9.30 16.45
C GLY A 134 -4.81 -9.14 16.00
N LEU A 135 -5.05 -8.91 14.71
CA LEU A 135 -6.40 -8.68 14.16
C LEU A 135 -6.43 -9.04 12.66
N ILE A 136 -7.54 -9.61 12.24
CA ILE A 136 -7.91 -9.73 10.82
C ILE A 136 -9.21 -8.96 10.62
N ILE A 137 -9.17 -7.91 9.79
CA ILE A 137 -10.35 -7.12 9.39
C ILE A 137 -10.90 -7.72 8.11
N ARG A 138 -12.17 -8.10 8.14
CA ARG A 138 -12.93 -8.44 6.93
C ARG A 138 -13.66 -7.21 6.44
N LYS A 139 -13.59 -6.95 5.13
CA LYS A 139 -14.23 -5.80 4.48
C LYS A 139 -15.02 -6.22 3.25
N GLY A 140 -15.91 -5.37 2.75
CA GLY A 140 -16.73 -5.67 1.57
C GLY A 140 -17.73 -6.81 1.76
N PHE A 141 -18.24 -7.01 2.99
CA PHE A 141 -19.22 -8.07 3.27
C PHE A 141 -20.69 -7.59 3.21
N HIS A 142 -20.92 -6.30 3.10
CA HIS A 142 -22.25 -5.76 2.85
C HIS A 142 -22.56 -5.83 1.37
N LYS A 143 -23.56 -6.61 1.00
CA LYS A 143 -23.87 -6.96 -0.39
C LYS A 143 -23.98 -5.76 -1.34
N GLU A 144 -24.55 -4.66 -0.86
CA GLU A 144 -24.90 -3.48 -1.68
C GLU A 144 -23.85 -2.35 -1.62
N VAL A 145 -22.75 -2.54 -0.89
CA VAL A 145 -21.70 -1.54 -0.73
C VAL A 145 -20.33 -2.20 -0.82
N ASP A 146 -19.49 -1.70 -1.72
CA ASP A 146 -18.10 -2.18 -1.84
C ASP A 146 -17.18 -1.54 -0.79
N SER A 147 -16.02 -2.13 -0.58
CA SER A 147 -15.03 -1.64 0.37
C SER A 147 -13.61 -1.88 -0.11
N TYR A 148 -13.00 -0.88 -0.74
CA TYR A 148 -11.57 -0.93 -1.00
C TYR A 148 -10.77 -0.63 0.28
N SER A 149 -11.18 0.40 1.03
CA SER A 149 -10.48 0.80 2.24
C SER A 149 -10.68 -0.19 3.39
N ALA A 150 -9.60 -0.45 4.14
CA ALA A 150 -9.65 -1.17 5.42
C ALA A 150 -10.32 -0.36 6.55
N PHE A 151 -10.66 0.90 6.32
CA PHE A 151 -11.20 1.81 7.34
C PHE A 151 -12.68 2.10 7.16
N THR A 152 -13.09 2.45 5.94
CA THR A 152 -14.45 2.91 5.63
C THR A 152 -14.90 2.32 4.29
N GLU A 153 -16.13 1.85 4.23
CA GLU A 153 -16.72 1.32 2.99
C GLU A 153 -16.99 2.45 1.97
N ALA A 154 -17.30 2.09 0.74
CA ALA A 154 -17.47 3.04 -0.36
C ALA A 154 -18.59 4.05 -0.16
N ASP A 155 -19.53 3.80 0.76
CA ASP A 155 -20.58 4.74 1.15
C ASP A 155 -20.05 5.96 1.97
N GLY A 156 -18.79 5.91 2.40
CA GLY A 156 -18.14 6.95 3.19
C GLY A 156 -18.67 7.08 4.63
N LYS A 157 -19.47 6.12 5.10
CA LYS A 157 -20.15 6.14 6.41
C LYS A 157 -19.90 4.90 7.25
N THR A 158 -19.99 3.72 6.63
CA THR A 158 -19.83 2.44 7.32
C THR A 158 -18.37 2.20 7.61
N THR A 159 -18.01 2.09 8.90
CA THR A 159 -16.61 1.89 9.32
C THR A 159 -16.37 0.43 9.70
N THR A 160 -15.16 -0.05 9.46
CA THR A 160 -14.73 -1.39 9.86
C THR A 160 -14.37 -1.50 11.34
N GLY A 161 -14.20 -0.37 12.02
CA GLY A 161 -13.68 -0.30 13.39
C GLY A 161 -12.15 -0.25 13.49
N LEU A 162 -11.42 -0.39 12.39
CA LEU A 162 -9.94 -0.43 12.40
C LEU A 162 -9.31 0.81 13.02
N ALA A 163 -9.83 2.01 12.70
CA ALA A 163 -9.29 3.26 13.27
C ALA A 163 -9.39 3.29 14.80
N ALA A 164 -10.51 2.84 15.35
CA ALA A 164 -10.71 2.76 16.81
C ALA A 164 -9.76 1.74 17.45
N TYR A 165 -9.61 0.55 16.84
CA TYR A 165 -8.68 -0.47 17.30
C TYR A 165 -7.23 0.06 17.36
N LEU A 166 -6.76 0.69 16.28
CA LEU A 166 -5.40 1.23 16.19
C LEU A 166 -5.17 2.35 17.21
N LYS A 167 -6.15 3.25 17.38
CA LYS A 167 -6.08 4.33 18.38
C LYS A 167 -6.05 3.80 19.83
N ALA A 168 -6.84 2.77 20.14
CA ALA A 168 -6.83 2.10 21.45
C ALA A 168 -5.45 1.49 21.77
N ARG A 169 -4.72 1.03 20.75
CA ARG A 169 -3.33 0.54 20.85
C ARG A 169 -2.28 1.64 20.78
N LYS A 170 -2.68 2.91 20.77
CA LYS A 170 -1.79 4.09 20.69
C LYS A 170 -0.93 4.14 19.41
N VAL A 171 -1.35 3.44 18.36
CA VAL A 171 -0.67 3.49 17.06
C VAL A 171 -0.76 4.91 16.49
N LYS A 172 0.37 5.39 15.94
CA LYS A 172 0.51 6.69 15.29
C LYS A 172 1.01 6.56 13.87
N ARG A 173 1.82 5.53 13.59
CA ARG A 173 2.45 5.28 12.28
C ARG A 173 1.93 3.99 11.68
N LEU A 174 1.51 4.04 10.42
CA LEU A 174 1.03 2.89 9.66
C LEU A 174 1.92 2.62 8.47
N PHE A 175 2.31 1.38 8.32
CA PHE A 175 3.04 0.87 7.17
C PHE A 175 2.11 -0.09 6.43
N LEU A 176 1.80 0.20 5.17
CA LEU A 176 0.88 -0.59 4.36
C LEU A 176 1.67 -1.40 3.33
N ALA A 177 1.31 -2.66 3.18
CA ALA A 177 1.83 -3.58 2.18
C ALA A 177 0.72 -4.52 1.71
N GLY A 178 0.77 -5.05 0.51
CA GLY A 178 -0.21 -6.00 -0.02
C GLY A 178 -0.81 -5.61 -1.36
N LEU A 179 -2.07 -5.95 -1.58
CA LEU A 179 -2.75 -5.93 -2.87
C LEU A 179 -4.11 -5.21 -2.81
N ALA A 180 -4.57 -4.59 -3.88
CA ALA A 180 -3.75 -4.05 -4.97
C ALA A 180 -3.37 -2.61 -4.68
N THR A 181 -2.17 -2.18 -5.11
CA THR A 181 -1.63 -0.84 -4.82
C THR A 181 -2.60 0.27 -5.17
N ASP A 182 -3.25 0.20 -6.32
CA ASP A 182 -4.10 1.23 -6.90
C ASP A 182 -5.56 1.19 -6.41
N PHE A 183 -5.92 0.18 -5.63
CA PHE A 183 -7.24 0.02 -5.01
C PHE A 183 -7.13 -0.11 -3.50
N CYS A 184 -7.18 -1.30 -2.94
CA CYS A 184 -7.31 -1.49 -1.50
C CYS A 184 -6.16 -0.85 -0.70
N VAL A 185 -4.92 -0.89 -1.19
CA VAL A 185 -3.78 -0.24 -0.54
C VAL A 185 -3.93 1.28 -0.57
N ALA A 186 -4.19 1.87 -1.75
CA ALA A 186 -4.30 3.33 -1.88
C ALA A 186 -5.49 3.90 -1.09
N TRP A 187 -6.66 3.28 -1.19
CA TRP A 187 -7.84 3.74 -0.44
C TRP A 187 -7.62 3.63 1.07
N SER A 188 -7.02 2.53 1.53
CA SER A 188 -6.65 2.38 2.95
C SER A 188 -5.62 3.42 3.39
N ALA A 189 -4.62 3.72 2.57
CA ALA A 189 -3.61 4.73 2.88
C ALA A 189 -4.21 6.14 2.97
N LEU A 190 -5.12 6.49 2.05
CA LEU A 190 -5.82 7.77 2.06
C LEU A 190 -6.70 7.93 3.30
N ASP A 191 -7.44 6.90 3.67
CA ASP A 191 -8.29 6.93 4.86
C ASP A 191 -7.48 6.88 6.15
N ALA A 192 -6.34 6.19 6.17
CA ALA A 192 -5.39 6.27 7.28
C ALA A 192 -4.93 7.71 7.53
N ARG A 193 -4.60 8.45 6.46
CA ARG A 193 -4.25 9.88 6.56
C ARG A 193 -5.39 10.73 7.09
N LYS A 194 -6.62 10.52 6.59
CA LYS A 194 -7.83 11.22 7.09
C LYS A 194 -8.09 10.91 8.57
N ALA A 195 -7.80 9.69 9.02
CA ALA A 195 -7.93 9.27 10.41
C ALA A 195 -6.83 9.80 11.34
N GLY A 196 -5.81 10.50 10.79
CA GLY A 196 -4.74 11.17 11.51
C GLY A 196 -3.47 10.34 11.71
N PHE A 197 -3.32 9.21 11.02
CA PHE A 197 -2.10 8.41 11.08
C PHE A 197 -1.00 8.95 10.15
N GLU A 198 0.24 8.93 10.59
CA GLU A 198 1.39 9.02 9.70
C GLU A 198 1.45 7.73 8.89
N THR A 199 1.47 7.84 7.55
CA THR A 199 1.21 6.69 6.68
C THR A 199 2.33 6.49 5.67
N TYR A 200 2.81 5.26 5.61
CA TYR A 200 3.82 4.78 4.67
C TYR A 200 3.23 3.66 3.83
N VAL A 201 3.54 3.63 2.53
CA VAL A 201 3.28 2.48 1.66
C VAL A 201 4.61 1.90 1.24
N VAL A 202 4.80 0.60 1.50
CA VAL A 202 6.02 -0.16 1.18
C VAL A 202 5.90 -0.64 -0.24
N GLU A 203 6.49 0.10 -1.18
CA GLU A 203 6.25 -0.07 -2.61
C GLU A 203 6.61 -1.46 -3.13
N ASP A 204 7.80 -1.94 -2.81
CA ASP A 204 8.28 -3.26 -3.25
C ASP A 204 7.52 -4.43 -2.62
N ALA A 205 6.77 -4.17 -1.53
CA ALA A 205 5.83 -5.10 -0.91
C ALA A 205 4.37 -4.91 -1.37
N CYS A 206 4.15 -4.20 -2.49
CA CYS A 206 2.84 -4.01 -3.10
C CYS A 206 2.89 -4.33 -4.60
N ARG A 207 1.74 -4.73 -5.17
CA ARG A 207 1.54 -4.88 -6.62
C ARG A 207 0.20 -4.28 -7.01
N GLY A 208 0.13 -3.66 -8.20
CA GLY A 208 -1.08 -3.02 -8.71
C GLY A 208 -1.75 -3.80 -9.83
N ILE A 209 -3.02 -3.55 -10.06
CA ILE A 209 -3.79 -4.06 -11.20
C ILE A 209 -3.48 -3.22 -12.46
N ASP A 210 -3.32 -1.91 -12.28
CA ASP A 210 -3.05 -0.90 -13.30
C ASP A 210 -4.05 -0.90 -14.46
N THR A 211 -5.31 -0.71 -14.13
CA THR A 211 -6.35 -0.53 -15.14
C THR A 211 -6.45 0.94 -15.53
N GLN A 212 -6.22 1.24 -16.82
CA GLN A 212 -6.33 2.59 -17.40
C GLN A 212 -5.50 3.67 -16.69
N GLY A 213 -4.31 3.32 -16.20
CA GLY A 213 -3.42 4.25 -15.50
C GLY A 213 -3.78 4.48 -14.03
N SER A 214 -4.60 3.61 -13.43
CA SER A 214 -5.01 3.69 -12.04
C SER A 214 -3.81 3.69 -11.08
N LEU A 215 -2.74 2.97 -11.39
CA LEU A 215 -1.56 2.88 -10.54
C LEU A 215 -0.83 4.23 -10.43
N ALA A 216 -0.60 4.90 -11.56
CA ALA A 216 0.04 6.23 -11.56
C ALA A 216 -0.84 7.26 -10.82
N LYS A 217 -2.16 7.22 -11.05
CA LYS A 217 -3.11 8.07 -10.35
C LYS A 217 -3.11 7.82 -8.85
N ALA A 218 -3.13 6.56 -8.41
CA ALA A 218 -3.11 6.21 -6.99
C ALA A 218 -1.86 6.75 -6.28
N TRP A 219 -0.68 6.60 -6.89
CA TRP A 219 0.54 7.17 -6.34
C TRP A 219 0.51 8.70 -6.24
N ALA A 220 -0.04 9.38 -7.26
CA ALA A 220 -0.20 10.84 -7.22
C ALA A 220 -1.14 11.27 -6.08
N ASP A 221 -2.29 10.61 -5.92
CA ASP A 221 -3.27 10.91 -4.88
C ASP A 221 -2.70 10.64 -3.48
N MET A 222 -2.02 9.51 -3.28
CA MET A 222 -1.36 9.18 -2.02
C MET A 222 -0.28 10.21 -1.65
N THR A 223 0.56 10.59 -2.61
CA THR A 223 1.60 11.62 -2.41
C THR A 223 0.98 12.95 -2.01
N LYS A 224 -0.07 13.39 -2.72
CA LYS A 224 -0.80 14.62 -2.41
C LYS A 224 -1.42 14.61 -1.00
N ALA A 225 -1.85 13.44 -0.52
CA ALA A 225 -2.39 13.27 0.83
C ALA A 225 -1.29 13.17 1.92
N GLY A 226 -0.01 13.21 1.54
CA GLY A 226 1.12 13.10 2.46
C GLY A 226 1.43 11.67 2.89
N VAL A 227 1.04 10.67 2.09
CA VAL A 227 1.52 9.30 2.24
C VAL A 227 2.96 9.22 1.76
N ARG A 228 3.82 8.58 2.52
CA ARG A 228 5.22 8.36 2.15
C ARG A 228 5.39 7.05 1.41
N ARG A 229 5.99 7.10 0.23
CA ARG A 229 6.40 5.93 -0.56
C ARG A 229 7.79 5.52 -0.12
N ILE A 230 7.95 4.29 0.35
CA ILE A 230 9.21 3.74 0.85
C ILE A 230 9.47 2.35 0.26
N GLN A 231 10.68 1.86 0.42
CA GLN A 231 11.06 0.48 0.12
C GLN A 231 11.14 -0.35 1.40
N SER A 232 11.04 -1.66 1.30
CA SER A 232 11.19 -2.56 2.45
C SER A 232 12.60 -2.49 3.07
N SER A 233 13.60 -2.09 2.30
CA SER A 233 14.97 -1.83 2.77
C SER A 233 15.08 -0.59 3.67
N ASP A 234 14.11 0.32 3.61
CA ASP A 234 14.07 1.50 4.46
C ASP A 234 13.55 1.19 5.88
N ILE A 235 13.12 -0.05 6.12
CA ILE A 235 12.61 -0.52 7.42
C ILE A 235 13.70 -1.35 8.11
N ALA A 236 14.09 -0.95 9.30
CA ALA A 236 14.97 -1.74 10.17
C ALA A 236 14.17 -2.91 10.78
N VAL A 237 14.58 -4.16 10.47
CA VAL A 237 13.94 -5.41 10.96
C VAL A 237 14.95 -6.18 11.79
#